data_4fe5c230e1c5dfe03ca6fb0c7f34607f
#
_entry.id   4fe5c230e1c5dfe03ca6fb0c7f34607f
#
_cell.length_a   1.000
_cell.length_b   1.000
_cell.length_c   1.000
_cell.angle_alpha   90.00
_cell.angle_beta   90.00
_cell.angle_gamma   90.00
#
_symmetry.space_group_name_H-M   'P 1'
#
loop_
_entity.id
_entity.type
_entity.pdbx_description
1 polymer ?
#
loop_
_entity_poly.entity_id
_entity_poly.type
_entity_poly.pdbx_seq_one_letter_code
_entity_poly.pdbx_strand_id
1 'polypeptide(L)'
;TVFTFPYNDFNALERLVKQNDIGVLKMEVSRSVGPNDGYLESIRELTTENNIILIFDECTSGFRETFGGLHKKYSVEPDMMMLGKTLGNGYAITAVLGKEDIMEVAQDTFISSTFWTERIGPSAALKTLEVMEREKSWEKITETGKQIGKRWQDLANKYDLPIEISGLPSLVNFNIPVDNWLKYKTLITQEMLKNGFLSSNAVYVCIDHKIEIIDEYFVNLSPIFSKIRDCESGRDIDELLEGPACHSGFKRLN
;
A
#
# COMPACT_ATOMS: atom_id res chain seq x y z
N THR A 1 -14.62 -8.00 -22.20
CA THR A 1 -15.19 -8.55 -20.95
C THR A 1 -14.09 -8.63 -19.90
N VAL A 2 -14.38 -8.30 -18.65
CA VAL A 2 -13.45 -8.34 -17.53
C VAL A 2 -13.94 -9.37 -16.52
N PHE A 3 -13.03 -10.22 -16.07
CA PHE A 3 -13.27 -11.19 -15.00
C PHE A 3 -12.42 -10.81 -13.78
N THR A 4 -12.95 -11.02 -12.59
CA THR A 4 -12.24 -10.79 -11.33
C THR A 4 -12.06 -12.10 -10.59
N PHE A 5 -10.97 -12.20 -9.82
CA PHE A 5 -10.69 -13.34 -8.97
C PHE A 5 -10.12 -12.88 -7.62
N PRO A 6 -10.33 -13.64 -6.53
CA PRO A 6 -9.77 -13.32 -5.23
C PRO A 6 -8.24 -13.45 -5.24
N TYR A 7 -7.55 -12.52 -4.57
CA TYR A 7 -6.11 -12.60 -4.39
C TYR A 7 -5.74 -13.84 -3.54
N ASN A 8 -4.64 -14.51 -3.90
CA ASN A 8 -4.21 -15.79 -3.31
C ASN A 8 -5.14 -17.00 -3.59
N ASP A 9 -6.15 -16.87 -4.45
CA ASP A 9 -6.96 -18.00 -4.93
C ASP A 9 -6.55 -18.41 -6.35
N PHE A 10 -5.45 -19.17 -6.43
CA PHE A 10 -4.95 -19.67 -7.72
C PHE A 10 -5.96 -20.58 -8.44
N ASN A 11 -6.72 -21.37 -7.69
CA ASN A 11 -7.73 -22.27 -8.30
C ASN A 11 -8.86 -21.49 -8.97
N ALA A 12 -9.27 -20.34 -8.41
CA ALA A 12 -10.25 -19.48 -9.06
C ALA A 12 -9.70 -18.89 -10.36
N LEU A 13 -8.44 -18.44 -10.38
CA LEU A 13 -7.79 -17.94 -11.59
C LEU A 13 -7.67 -19.01 -12.66
N GLU A 14 -7.18 -20.21 -12.29
CA GLU A 14 -7.03 -21.34 -13.22
C GLU A 14 -8.34 -21.75 -13.88
N ARG A 15 -9.45 -21.77 -13.11
CA ARG A 15 -10.80 -22.01 -13.66
C ARG A 15 -11.20 -20.95 -14.69
N LEU A 16 -10.93 -19.67 -14.41
CA LEU A 16 -11.23 -18.59 -15.35
C LEU A 16 -10.46 -18.72 -16.65
N VAL A 17 -9.16 -19.05 -16.59
CA VAL A 17 -8.32 -19.27 -17.77
C VAL A 17 -8.80 -20.47 -18.59
N LYS A 18 -9.19 -21.58 -17.93
CA LYS A 18 -9.72 -22.77 -18.62
C LYS A 18 -11.06 -22.55 -19.29
N GLN A 19 -11.89 -21.62 -18.79
CA GLN A 19 -13.25 -21.41 -19.25
C GLN A 19 -13.40 -20.24 -20.24
N ASN A 20 -12.36 -19.40 -20.38
CA ASN A 20 -12.44 -18.17 -21.15
C ASN A 20 -11.15 -17.96 -21.96
N ASP A 21 -11.27 -17.26 -23.07
CA ASP A 21 -10.12 -16.75 -23.83
C ASP A 21 -9.60 -15.48 -23.16
N ILE A 22 -8.56 -15.63 -22.37
CA ILE A 22 -7.94 -14.56 -21.59
C ILE A 22 -6.64 -14.12 -22.27
N GLY A 23 -6.58 -12.89 -22.74
CA GLY A 23 -5.35 -12.33 -23.34
C GLY A 23 -4.46 -11.57 -22.36
N VAL A 24 -5.01 -11.06 -21.26
CA VAL A 24 -4.25 -10.23 -20.29
C VAL A 24 -4.68 -10.56 -18.86
N LEU A 25 -3.71 -10.72 -17.98
CA LEU A 25 -3.89 -10.79 -16.54
C LEU A 25 -3.20 -9.58 -15.88
N LYS A 26 -3.98 -8.73 -15.21
CA LYS A 26 -3.46 -7.59 -14.46
C LYS A 26 -3.72 -7.76 -12.97
N MET A 27 -2.70 -7.58 -12.14
CA MET A 27 -2.83 -7.66 -10.68
C MET A 27 -1.80 -6.79 -9.95
N GLU A 28 -2.06 -6.46 -8.69
CA GLU A 28 -1.03 -5.92 -7.79
C GLU A 28 -0.16 -7.07 -7.24
N VAL A 29 1.14 -6.86 -7.06
CA VAL A 29 2.05 -7.86 -6.44
C VAL A 29 1.74 -8.02 -4.95
N SER A 30 1.48 -6.94 -4.27
CA SER A 30 1.06 -6.90 -2.88
C SER A 30 0.42 -5.56 -2.56
N ARG A 31 -0.56 -5.57 -1.65
CA ARG A 31 -1.15 -4.33 -1.13
C ARG A 31 -1.49 -4.48 0.36
N SER A 32 -2.66 -5.04 0.68
CA SER A 32 -3.11 -5.27 2.06
C SER A 32 -2.56 -6.58 2.61
N VAL A 33 -2.42 -7.57 1.73
CA VAL A 33 -1.81 -8.87 2.02
C VAL A 33 -0.74 -9.15 0.96
N GLY A 34 0.28 -9.90 1.35
CA GLY A 34 1.29 -10.40 0.43
C GLY A 34 0.85 -11.67 -0.32
N PRO A 35 1.59 -12.08 -1.35
CA PRO A 35 1.36 -13.36 -2.01
C PRO A 35 1.73 -14.50 -1.07
N ASN A 36 0.95 -15.59 -1.12
CA ASN A 36 1.33 -16.85 -0.52
C ASN A 36 2.57 -17.43 -1.22
N ASP A 37 3.29 -18.31 -0.55
CA ASP A 37 4.47 -18.97 -1.12
C ASP A 37 4.12 -19.69 -2.43
N GLY A 38 4.89 -19.41 -3.49
CA GLY A 38 4.70 -19.99 -4.81
C GLY A 38 3.53 -19.41 -5.63
N TYR A 39 2.76 -18.46 -5.09
CA TYR A 39 1.58 -17.92 -5.78
C TYR A 39 1.93 -17.14 -7.05
N LEU A 40 2.91 -16.25 -6.99
CA LEU A 40 3.31 -15.44 -8.14
C LEU A 40 4.02 -16.29 -9.20
N GLU A 41 4.80 -17.27 -8.78
CA GLU A 41 5.47 -18.24 -9.66
C GLU A 41 4.42 -19.05 -10.43
N SER A 42 3.41 -19.59 -9.74
CA SER A 42 2.32 -20.32 -10.37
C SER A 42 1.53 -19.46 -11.36
N ILE A 43 1.32 -18.18 -11.05
CA ILE A 43 0.69 -17.24 -11.98
C ILE A 43 1.56 -17.01 -13.21
N ARG A 44 2.88 -16.85 -13.03
CA ARG A 44 3.79 -16.68 -14.17
C ARG A 44 3.81 -17.92 -15.07
N GLU A 45 3.83 -19.10 -14.51
CA GLU A 45 3.75 -20.37 -15.24
C GLU A 45 2.44 -20.44 -16.04
N LEU A 46 1.30 -20.29 -15.36
CA LEU A 46 -0.03 -20.32 -15.98
C LEU A 46 -0.16 -19.31 -17.15
N THR A 47 0.32 -18.08 -16.96
CA THR A 47 0.24 -17.04 -17.99
C THR A 47 1.15 -17.36 -19.18
N THR A 48 2.33 -17.91 -18.93
CA THR A 48 3.27 -18.35 -19.98
C THR A 48 2.69 -19.48 -20.82
N GLU A 49 2.18 -20.53 -20.18
CA GLU A 49 1.59 -21.70 -20.84
C GLU A 49 0.36 -21.35 -21.71
N ASN A 50 -0.38 -20.31 -21.35
CA ASN A 50 -1.60 -19.90 -22.05
C ASN A 50 -1.41 -18.64 -22.93
N ASN A 51 -0.17 -18.18 -23.14
CA ASN A 51 0.13 -16.95 -23.90
C ASN A 51 -0.64 -15.70 -23.39
N ILE A 52 -0.79 -15.57 -22.08
CA ILE A 52 -1.44 -14.44 -21.42
C ILE A 52 -0.38 -13.42 -21.04
N ILE A 53 -0.59 -12.15 -21.38
CA ILE A 53 0.29 -11.04 -20.96
C ILE A 53 0.07 -10.78 -19.47
N LEU A 54 1.13 -10.96 -18.66
CA LEU A 54 1.11 -10.67 -17.23
C LEU A 54 1.52 -9.23 -16.97
N ILE A 55 0.62 -8.46 -16.36
CA ILE A 55 0.86 -7.06 -15.97
C ILE A 55 0.85 -6.94 -14.44
N PHE A 56 1.94 -6.48 -13.86
CA PHE A 56 1.97 -6.09 -12.45
C PHE A 56 1.69 -4.59 -12.29
N ASP A 57 0.61 -4.27 -11.57
CA ASP A 57 0.31 -2.90 -11.14
C ASP A 57 1.12 -2.59 -9.87
N GLU A 58 2.23 -1.93 -10.06
CA GLU A 58 3.14 -1.55 -8.99
C GLU A 58 3.08 -0.05 -8.68
N CYS A 59 1.99 0.61 -9.05
CA CYS A 59 1.79 2.02 -8.73
C CYS A 59 1.83 2.28 -7.20
N THR A 60 1.44 1.29 -6.39
CA THR A 60 1.45 1.39 -4.92
C THR A 60 2.72 0.78 -4.31
N SER A 61 3.14 -0.38 -4.80
CA SER A 61 4.23 -1.18 -4.24
C SER A 61 5.62 -0.82 -4.78
N GLY A 62 5.71 -0.26 -5.98
CA GLY A 62 6.98 0.11 -6.59
C GLY A 62 7.81 1.07 -5.73
N PHE A 63 9.11 0.81 -5.66
CA PHE A 63 10.11 1.55 -4.87
C PHE A 63 9.90 1.52 -3.34
N ARG A 64 9.08 0.59 -2.83
CA ARG A 64 8.79 0.50 -1.39
C ARG A 64 9.74 -0.44 -0.65
N GLU A 65 10.05 -1.61 -1.21
CA GLU A 65 10.96 -2.59 -0.59
C GLU A 65 12.13 -2.96 -1.49
N THR A 66 12.11 -2.50 -2.74
CA THR A 66 13.15 -2.74 -3.76
C THR A 66 13.38 -1.44 -4.55
N PHE A 67 14.54 -1.30 -5.19
CA PHE A 67 14.74 -0.26 -6.19
C PHE A 67 14.10 -0.72 -7.52
N GLY A 68 12.88 -0.31 -7.76
CA GLY A 68 12.01 -0.74 -8.88
C GLY A 68 10.75 -1.42 -8.40
N GLY A 69 10.28 -2.43 -9.13
CA GLY A 69 9.08 -3.18 -8.79
C GLY A 69 9.27 -4.14 -7.62
N LEU A 70 8.24 -4.33 -6.82
CA LEU A 70 8.24 -5.28 -5.69
C LEU A 70 8.38 -6.74 -6.14
N HIS A 71 7.96 -7.07 -7.38
CA HIS A 71 8.11 -8.40 -7.97
C HIS A 71 9.56 -8.94 -7.92
N LYS A 72 10.56 -8.05 -7.93
CA LYS A 72 11.98 -8.41 -7.79
C LYS A 72 12.29 -9.18 -6.50
N LYS A 73 11.54 -8.91 -5.43
CA LYS A 73 11.68 -9.64 -4.17
C LYS A 73 11.30 -11.11 -4.29
N TYR A 74 10.41 -11.42 -5.23
CA TYR A 74 9.89 -12.77 -5.51
C TYR A 74 10.56 -13.42 -6.72
N SER A 75 11.46 -12.72 -7.40
CA SER A 75 12.13 -13.18 -8.63
C SER A 75 11.15 -13.61 -9.74
N VAL A 76 9.98 -12.96 -9.83
CA VAL A 76 8.96 -13.21 -10.85
C VAL A 76 8.87 -12.02 -11.77
N GLU A 77 9.26 -12.18 -13.04
CA GLU A 77 9.26 -11.12 -14.03
C GLU A 77 7.91 -11.04 -14.77
N PRO A 78 7.21 -9.90 -14.74
CA PRO A 78 6.01 -9.69 -15.56
C PRO A 78 6.39 -9.40 -17.01
N ASP A 79 5.38 -9.41 -17.89
CA ASP A 79 5.55 -8.93 -19.26
C ASP A 79 5.47 -7.40 -19.32
N MET A 80 4.67 -6.81 -18.45
CA MET A 80 4.58 -5.36 -18.26
C MET A 80 4.44 -5.01 -16.78
N MET A 81 4.90 -3.82 -16.39
CA MET A 81 4.62 -3.25 -15.07
C MET A 81 4.24 -1.78 -15.16
N MET A 82 3.44 -1.35 -14.21
CA MET A 82 2.98 0.04 -14.07
C MET A 82 3.57 0.64 -12.80
N LEU A 83 4.22 1.80 -12.92
CA LEU A 83 4.81 2.56 -11.81
C LEU A 83 4.14 3.92 -11.67
N GLY A 84 4.06 4.42 -10.45
CA GLY A 84 3.48 5.74 -10.16
C GLY A 84 3.79 6.17 -8.74
N LYS A 85 2.95 7.01 -8.16
CA LYS A 85 3.05 7.49 -6.77
C LYS A 85 4.48 7.84 -6.35
N THR A 86 5.21 6.86 -5.81
CA THR A 86 6.59 7.01 -5.32
C THR A 86 7.56 7.48 -6.41
N LEU A 87 7.32 7.10 -7.67
CA LEU A 87 8.15 7.54 -8.81
C LEU A 87 8.21 9.06 -8.92
N GLY A 88 7.07 9.73 -8.80
CA GLY A 88 6.98 11.19 -8.87
C GLY A 88 7.19 11.88 -7.53
N ASN A 89 7.04 11.16 -6.42
CA ASN A 89 7.18 11.66 -5.05
C ASN A 89 6.42 12.97 -4.81
N GLY A 90 5.13 13.01 -5.20
CA GLY A 90 4.25 14.17 -5.10
C GLY A 90 3.99 14.87 -6.44
N TYR A 91 4.79 14.64 -7.45
CA TYR A 91 4.55 15.14 -8.81
C TYR A 91 3.78 14.12 -9.64
N ALA A 92 2.90 14.62 -10.53
CA ALA A 92 2.04 13.79 -11.36
C ALA A 92 2.83 13.15 -12.51
N ILE A 93 3.31 11.92 -12.29
CA ILE A 93 3.94 11.10 -13.33
C ILE A 93 3.67 9.62 -13.05
N THR A 94 3.46 8.87 -14.12
CA THR A 94 3.40 7.40 -14.13
C THR A 94 4.30 6.88 -15.24
N ALA A 95 4.69 5.62 -15.15
CA ALA A 95 5.45 4.93 -16.20
C ALA A 95 4.85 3.55 -16.42
N VAL A 96 4.83 3.13 -17.68
CA VAL A 96 4.55 1.77 -18.11
C VAL A 96 5.82 1.25 -18.75
N LEU A 97 6.31 0.13 -18.24
CA LEU A 97 7.47 -0.59 -18.76
C LEU A 97 7.02 -1.99 -19.18
N GLY A 98 7.67 -2.56 -20.18
CA GLY A 98 7.36 -3.89 -20.65
C GLY A 98 8.42 -4.43 -21.58
N LYS A 99 8.26 -5.70 -21.97
CA LYS A 99 9.09 -6.35 -22.97
C LYS A 99 8.96 -5.63 -24.31
N GLU A 100 10.06 -5.61 -25.09
CA GLU A 100 10.15 -4.86 -26.33
C GLU A 100 9.04 -5.23 -27.33
N ASP A 101 8.83 -6.52 -27.54
CA ASP A 101 7.82 -7.04 -28.47
C ASP A 101 6.38 -6.62 -28.11
N ILE A 102 6.09 -6.48 -26.82
CA ILE A 102 4.78 -6.03 -26.33
C ILE A 102 4.66 -4.51 -26.43
N MET A 103 5.71 -3.78 -26.05
CA MET A 103 5.71 -2.32 -26.06
C MET A 103 5.73 -1.74 -27.47
N GLU A 104 6.32 -2.44 -28.45
CA GLU A 104 6.36 -2.01 -29.85
C GLU A 104 4.95 -1.85 -30.45
N VAL A 105 3.99 -2.65 -30.02
CA VAL A 105 2.57 -2.54 -30.44
C VAL A 105 1.99 -1.14 -30.12
N ALA A 106 2.56 -0.42 -29.16
CA ALA A 106 2.13 0.95 -28.86
C ALA A 106 2.34 1.92 -30.02
N GLN A 107 3.27 1.64 -30.94
CA GLN A 107 3.51 2.45 -32.13
C GLN A 107 2.32 2.44 -33.10
N ASP A 108 1.54 1.36 -33.11
CA ASP A 108 0.37 1.20 -33.96
C ASP A 108 -0.92 1.69 -33.30
N THR A 109 -0.82 2.27 -32.10
CA THR A 109 -1.95 2.74 -31.31
C THR A 109 -1.95 4.26 -31.18
N PHE A 110 -3.14 4.85 -30.99
CA PHE A 110 -3.27 6.28 -30.68
C PHE A 110 -3.16 6.50 -29.17
N ILE A 111 -1.94 6.78 -28.70
CA ILE A 111 -1.66 7.19 -27.33
C ILE A 111 -1.36 8.68 -27.34
N SER A 112 -2.20 9.48 -26.68
CA SER A 112 -2.08 10.92 -26.63
C SER A 112 -2.38 11.48 -25.24
N SER A 113 -1.75 12.59 -24.90
CA SER A 113 -1.96 13.32 -23.66
C SER A 113 -1.62 14.81 -23.84
N THR A 114 -2.35 15.68 -23.17
CA THR A 114 -2.04 17.11 -23.11
C THR A 114 -0.65 17.38 -22.52
N PHE A 115 -0.20 16.55 -21.58
CA PHE A 115 1.07 16.68 -20.87
C PHE A 115 2.24 15.91 -21.51
N TRP A 116 2.09 15.48 -22.75
CA TRP A 116 3.07 14.63 -23.43
C TRP A 116 4.50 15.20 -23.45
N THR A 117 4.63 16.53 -23.60
CA THR A 117 5.92 17.25 -23.62
C THR A 117 6.22 18.00 -22.32
N GLU A 118 5.43 17.78 -21.28
CA GLU A 118 5.64 18.38 -19.98
C GLU A 118 6.94 17.83 -19.36
N ARG A 119 7.71 18.70 -18.68
CA ARG A 119 9.03 18.34 -18.14
C ARG A 119 9.10 18.24 -16.63
N ILE A 120 8.10 18.74 -15.91
CA ILE A 120 8.12 18.78 -14.43
C ILE A 120 8.09 17.35 -13.86
N GLY A 121 7.14 16.53 -14.31
CA GLY A 121 7.01 15.15 -13.88
C GLY A 121 8.27 14.31 -14.14
N PRO A 122 8.78 14.25 -15.38
CA PRO A 122 10.02 13.55 -15.70
C PRO A 122 11.24 14.04 -14.91
N SER A 123 11.40 15.36 -14.75
CA SER A 123 12.51 15.92 -13.96
C SER A 123 12.41 15.54 -12.48
N ALA A 124 11.21 15.57 -11.91
CA ALA A 124 10.97 15.13 -10.55
C ALA A 124 11.25 13.63 -10.38
N ALA A 125 10.81 12.79 -11.33
CA ALA A 125 11.06 11.35 -11.30
C ALA A 125 12.56 11.03 -11.34
N LEU A 126 13.32 11.66 -12.26
CA LEU A 126 14.77 11.47 -12.36
C LEU A 126 15.45 11.84 -11.04
N LYS A 127 15.08 12.98 -10.43
CA LYS A 127 15.67 13.40 -9.15
C LYS A 127 15.24 12.48 -8.00
N THR A 128 14.02 12.00 -8.01
CA THR A 128 13.54 11.03 -7.03
C THR A 128 14.33 9.72 -7.10
N LEU A 129 14.56 9.19 -8.29
CA LEU A 129 15.35 7.97 -8.49
C LEU A 129 16.81 8.15 -8.02
N GLU A 130 17.46 9.27 -8.36
CA GLU A 130 18.80 9.61 -7.88
C GLU A 130 18.89 9.62 -6.35
N VAL A 131 17.91 10.25 -5.69
CA VAL A 131 17.88 10.33 -4.23
C VAL A 131 17.61 8.95 -3.62
N MET A 132 16.67 8.20 -4.18
CA MET A 132 16.36 6.85 -3.70
C MET A 132 17.59 5.95 -3.73
N GLU A 133 18.32 5.94 -4.86
CA GLU A 133 19.53 5.13 -5.02
C GLU A 133 20.62 5.55 -4.04
N ARG A 134 20.92 6.86 -3.94
CA ARG A 134 21.90 7.42 -3.02
C ARG A 134 21.61 7.09 -1.56
N GLU A 135 20.33 7.24 -1.16
CA GLU A 135 19.90 7.05 0.23
C GLU A 135 19.55 5.61 0.55
N LYS A 136 19.42 4.72 -0.44
CA LYS A 136 18.80 3.39 -0.31
C LYS A 136 17.47 3.46 0.44
N SER A 137 16.61 4.38 -0.01
CA SER A 137 15.40 4.77 0.71
C SER A 137 14.46 3.60 0.98
N TRP A 138 14.36 2.62 0.07
CA TRP A 138 13.53 1.42 0.22
C TRP A 138 13.93 0.56 1.42
N GLU A 139 15.24 0.49 1.74
CA GLU A 139 15.73 -0.22 2.93
C GLU A 139 15.33 0.53 4.20
N LYS A 140 15.59 1.84 4.22
CA LYS A 140 15.29 2.72 5.37
C LYS A 140 13.80 2.74 5.71
N ILE A 141 12.93 3.00 4.71
CA ILE A 141 11.48 3.09 4.94
C ILE A 141 10.88 1.74 5.31
N THR A 142 11.43 0.64 4.78
CA THR A 142 11.01 -0.72 5.16
C THR A 142 11.34 -1.00 6.61
N GLU A 143 12.55 -0.71 7.05
CA GLU A 143 12.98 -0.94 8.43
C GLU A 143 12.19 -0.04 9.41
N THR A 144 12.06 1.23 9.10
CA THR A 144 11.25 2.17 9.90
C THR A 144 9.80 1.70 10.03
N GLY A 145 9.19 1.23 8.95
CA GLY A 145 7.82 0.72 8.99
C GLY A 145 7.66 -0.55 9.82
N LYS A 146 8.63 -1.46 9.78
CA LYS A 146 8.67 -2.64 10.68
C LYS A 146 8.72 -2.22 12.14
N GLN A 147 9.56 -1.23 12.46
CA GLN A 147 9.68 -0.70 13.83
C GLN A 147 8.35 -0.06 14.29
N ILE A 148 7.68 0.71 13.43
CA ILE A 148 6.37 1.30 13.73
C ILE A 148 5.34 0.21 13.99
N GLY A 149 5.22 -0.79 13.11
CA GLY A 149 4.30 -1.90 13.28
C GLY A 149 4.55 -2.68 14.57
N LYS A 150 5.81 -2.97 14.89
CA LYS A 150 6.19 -3.61 16.16
C LYS A 150 5.76 -2.77 17.37
N ARG A 151 6.02 -1.46 17.35
CA ARG A 151 5.66 -0.56 18.46
C ARG A 151 4.14 -0.44 18.63
N TRP A 152 3.35 -0.48 17.57
CA TRP A 152 1.89 -0.57 17.69
C TRP A 152 1.46 -1.86 18.36
N GLN A 153 2.08 -3.00 18.00
CA GLN A 153 1.81 -4.28 18.66
C GLN A 153 2.17 -4.22 20.15
N ASP A 154 3.35 -3.70 20.48
CA ASP A 154 3.82 -3.56 21.87
C ASP A 154 2.87 -2.64 22.67
N LEU A 155 2.38 -1.56 22.05
CA LEU A 155 1.43 -0.65 22.67
C LEU A 155 0.07 -1.28 22.92
N ALA A 156 -0.44 -2.05 21.95
CA ALA A 156 -1.69 -2.79 22.09
C ALA A 156 -1.59 -3.84 23.19
N ASN A 157 -0.48 -4.58 23.24
CA ASN A 157 -0.21 -5.56 24.31
C ASN A 157 -0.18 -4.90 25.69
N LYS A 158 0.43 -3.70 25.81
CA LYS A 158 0.48 -2.93 27.07
C LYS A 158 -0.91 -2.62 27.62
N TYR A 159 -1.86 -2.35 26.74
CA TYR A 159 -3.24 -1.99 27.11
C TYR A 159 -4.24 -3.14 26.93
N ASP A 160 -3.77 -4.36 26.67
CA ASP A 160 -4.60 -5.54 26.46
C ASP A 160 -5.71 -5.30 25.43
N LEU A 161 -5.30 -4.74 24.27
CA LEU A 161 -6.16 -4.49 23.11
C LEU A 161 -5.80 -5.47 21.98
N PRO A 162 -6.80 -6.05 21.29
CA PRO A 162 -6.54 -6.80 20.09
C PRO A 162 -6.07 -5.84 18.98
N ILE A 163 -5.07 -6.24 18.21
CA ILE A 163 -4.59 -5.44 17.07
C ILE A 163 -4.20 -6.36 15.92
N GLU A 164 -4.47 -5.91 14.71
CA GLU A 164 -4.03 -6.54 13.47
C GLU A 164 -3.15 -5.56 12.71
N ILE A 165 -1.91 -5.93 12.48
CA ILE A 165 -0.95 -5.15 11.67
C ILE A 165 -0.94 -5.71 10.25
N SER A 166 -1.07 -4.86 9.24
CA SER A 166 -1.12 -5.27 7.84
C SER A 166 -0.48 -4.26 6.89
N GLY A 167 -0.42 -4.61 5.61
CA GLY A 167 0.20 -3.81 4.56
C GLY A 167 1.69 -4.06 4.39
N LEU A 168 2.28 -3.42 3.38
CA LEU A 168 3.74 -3.39 3.23
C LEU A 168 4.35 -2.63 4.41
N PRO A 169 5.54 -2.98 4.90
CA PRO A 169 6.16 -2.25 6.01
C PRO A 169 6.19 -0.73 5.80
N SER A 170 6.56 -0.27 4.61
CA SER A 170 6.56 1.16 4.28
C SER A 170 5.17 1.81 4.11
N LEU A 171 4.11 1.01 4.13
CA LEU A 171 2.70 1.40 4.07
C LEU A 171 1.92 0.69 5.19
N VAL A 172 2.54 0.59 6.35
CA VAL A 172 2.02 -0.17 7.48
C VAL A 172 0.74 0.46 8.02
N ASN A 173 -0.21 -0.39 8.32
CA ASN A 173 -1.46 0.02 8.95
C ASN A 173 -1.87 -0.97 10.04
N PHE A 174 -2.76 -0.52 10.91
CA PHE A 174 -3.34 -1.37 11.93
C PHE A 174 -4.86 -1.26 11.97
N ASN A 175 -5.48 -2.27 12.52
CA ASN A 175 -6.89 -2.35 12.83
C ASN A 175 -7.05 -2.88 14.28
N ILE A 176 -8.03 -2.37 15.01
CA ILE A 176 -8.47 -2.97 16.27
C ILE A 176 -9.79 -3.68 15.96
N PRO A 177 -9.82 -5.03 15.94
CA PRO A 177 -10.99 -5.80 15.48
C PRO A 177 -12.09 -5.87 16.53
N VAL A 178 -12.72 -4.72 16.79
CA VAL A 178 -13.85 -4.56 17.72
C VAL A 178 -14.97 -3.74 17.07
N ASP A 179 -16.19 -3.84 17.60
CA ASP A 179 -17.38 -3.20 17.02
C ASP A 179 -17.26 -1.67 16.92
N ASN A 180 -16.61 -1.04 17.90
CA ASN A 180 -16.42 0.41 17.97
C ASN A 180 -15.21 0.92 17.15
N TRP A 181 -14.61 0.10 16.30
CA TRP A 181 -13.37 0.47 15.59
C TRP A 181 -13.39 1.84 14.90
N LEU A 182 -14.46 2.17 14.20
CA LEU A 182 -14.55 3.45 13.50
C LEU A 182 -14.57 4.65 14.46
N LYS A 183 -15.18 4.50 15.62
CA LYS A 183 -15.16 5.49 16.70
C LYS A 183 -13.75 5.62 17.28
N TYR A 184 -13.05 4.52 17.52
CA TYR A 184 -11.66 4.53 18.01
C TYR A 184 -10.69 5.13 16.98
N LYS A 185 -10.86 4.81 15.71
CA LYS A 185 -10.10 5.45 14.64
C LYS A 185 -10.33 6.96 14.61
N THR A 186 -11.55 7.41 14.82
CA THR A 186 -11.89 8.84 14.92
C THR A 186 -11.22 9.48 16.13
N LEU A 187 -11.28 8.84 17.30
CA LEU A 187 -10.62 9.30 18.53
C LEU A 187 -9.10 9.43 18.33
N ILE A 188 -8.46 8.43 17.71
CA ILE A 188 -7.03 8.47 17.40
C ILE A 188 -6.72 9.70 16.54
N THR A 189 -7.46 9.90 15.45
CA THR A 189 -7.24 11.03 14.55
C THR A 189 -7.44 12.37 15.26
N GLN A 190 -8.52 12.50 16.05
CA GLN A 190 -8.86 13.69 16.81
C GLN A 190 -7.75 14.07 17.81
N GLU A 191 -7.37 13.14 18.66
CA GLU A 191 -6.42 13.38 19.73
C GLU A 191 -4.98 13.59 19.20
N MET A 192 -4.59 12.81 18.18
CA MET A 192 -3.28 13.00 17.54
C MET A 192 -3.18 14.36 16.84
N LEU A 193 -4.26 14.82 16.19
CA LEU A 193 -4.29 16.14 15.56
C LEU A 193 -4.10 17.29 16.57
N LYS A 194 -4.70 17.18 17.77
CA LYS A 194 -4.49 18.14 18.87
C LYS A 194 -3.03 18.22 19.31
N ASN A 195 -2.28 17.15 19.14
CA ASN A 195 -0.86 17.05 19.46
C ASN A 195 0.05 17.33 18.24
N GLY A 196 -0.49 17.88 17.15
CA GLY A 196 0.29 18.27 15.97
C GLY A 196 0.58 17.14 14.98
N PHE A 197 -0.02 15.95 15.16
CA PHE A 197 0.16 14.82 14.24
C PHE A 197 -1.05 14.65 13.34
N LEU A 198 -0.86 14.83 12.03
CA LEU A 198 -1.84 14.45 11.02
C LEU A 198 -1.80 12.92 10.83
N SER A 199 -2.44 12.21 11.75
CA SER A 199 -2.32 10.76 11.89
C SER A 199 -3.68 10.08 11.93
N SER A 200 -3.72 8.83 11.48
CA SER A 200 -4.83 7.89 11.60
C SER A 200 -4.26 6.50 11.95
N ASN A 201 -4.80 5.44 11.35
CA ASN A 201 -4.38 4.06 11.54
C ASN A 201 -3.36 3.54 10.51
N ALA A 202 -2.76 4.42 9.70
CA ALA A 202 -1.81 4.05 8.68
C ALA A 202 -0.66 5.06 8.61
N VAL A 203 0.53 4.59 8.29
CA VAL A 203 1.70 5.43 8.06
C VAL A 203 2.29 5.11 6.68
N TYR A 204 2.36 6.12 5.82
CA TYR A 204 3.13 6.10 4.59
C TYR A 204 4.53 6.56 4.92
N VAL A 205 5.42 5.62 5.15
CA VAL A 205 6.76 5.92 5.67
C VAL A 205 7.62 6.64 4.64
N CYS A 206 8.31 7.68 5.07
CA CYS A 206 9.33 8.38 4.29
C CYS A 206 10.64 8.50 5.09
N ILE A 207 11.71 8.92 4.42
CA ILE A 207 13.04 9.03 5.02
C ILE A 207 13.14 10.11 6.12
N ASP A 208 12.14 10.97 6.23
CA ASP A 208 12.07 12.03 7.23
C ASP A 208 11.29 11.61 8.50
N HIS A 209 10.75 10.39 8.55
CA HIS A 209 10.27 9.80 9.78
C HIS A 209 11.47 9.41 10.66
N LYS A 210 12.10 10.43 11.27
CA LYS A 210 13.24 10.26 12.18
C LYS A 210 12.79 9.64 13.50
N ILE A 211 13.70 9.00 14.20
CA ILE A 211 13.38 8.28 15.44
C ILE A 211 12.76 9.21 16.50
N GLU A 212 13.19 10.45 16.58
CA GLU A 212 12.66 11.43 17.52
C GLU A 212 11.19 11.73 17.26
N ILE A 213 10.79 11.86 15.98
CA ILE A 213 9.38 12.07 15.58
C ILE A 213 8.55 10.83 15.89
N ILE A 214 9.10 9.65 15.63
CA ILE A 214 8.43 8.37 15.94
C ILE A 214 8.25 8.21 17.44
N ASP A 215 9.24 8.55 18.24
CA ASP A 215 9.16 8.49 19.70
C ASP A 215 8.08 9.44 20.23
N GLU A 216 8.05 10.67 19.76
CA GLU A 216 7.02 11.65 20.10
C GLU A 216 5.61 11.17 19.68
N TYR A 217 5.48 10.60 18.49
CA TYR A 217 4.23 9.98 18.02
C TYR A 217 3.71 8.93 19.01
N PHE A 218 4.55 8.00 19.45
CA PHE A 218 4.14 6.94 20.39
C PHE A 218 3.88 7.45 21.81
N VAL A 219 4.59 8.49 22.25
CA VAL A 219 4.30 9.18 23.52
C VAL A 219 2.88 9.74 23.50
N ASN A 220 2.48 10.39 22.42
CA ASN A 220 1.15 10.97 22.27
C ASN A 220 0.06 9.91 21.98
N LEU A 221 0.39 8.80 21.32
CA LEU A 221 -0.55 7.73 21.02
C LEU A 221 -0.89 6.88 22.26
N SER A 222 0.05 6.71 23.17
CA SER A 222 -0.10 5.82 24.33
C SER A 222 -1.30 6.19 25.23
N PRO A 223 -1.55 7.46 25.60
CA PRO A 223 -2.75 7.82 26.38
C PRO A 223 -4.06 7.54 25.64
N ILE A 224 -4.05 7.57 24.31
CA ILE A 224 -5.25 7.31 23.49
C ILE A 224 -5.60 5.83 23.55
N PHE A 225 -4.60 4.94 23.47
CA PHE A 225 -4.82 3.49 23.66
C PHE A 225 -5.34 3.17 25.07
N SER A 226 -4.90 3.90 26.11
CA SER A 226 -5.47 3.79 27.45
C SER A 226 -6.96 4.15 27.47
N LYS A 227 -7.34 5.28 26.82
CA LYS A 227 -8.77 5.68 26.71
C LYS A 227 -9.59 4.63 25.96
N ILE A 228 -9.03 4.01 24.89
CA ILE A 228 -9.71 2.93 24.16
C ILE A 228 -9.92 1.72 25.08
N ARG A 229 -8.93 1.34 25.87
CA ARG A 229 -9.08 0.27 26.86
C ARG A 229 -10.17 0.57 27.89
N ASP A 230 -10.24 1.82 28.37
CA ASP A 230 -11.31 2.24 29.29
C ASP A 230 -12.68 2.07 28.65
N CYS A 231 -12.81 2.38 27.36
CA CYS A 231 -14.07 2.21 26.61
C CYS A 231 -14.44 0.72 26.45
N GLU A 232 -13.47 -0.15 26.16
CA GLU A 232 -13.71 -1.60 26.12
C GLU A 232 -14.07 -2.18 27.51
N SER A 233 -13.79 -1.41 28.58
CA SER A 233 -14.15 -1.75 29.95
C SER A 233 -15.47 -1.10 30.43
N GLY A 234 -16.20 -0.41 29.52
CA GLY A 234 -17.54 0.11 29.80
C GLY A 234 -17.67 1.64 29.79
N ARG A 235 -16.61 2.40 29.54
CA ARG A 235 -16.71 3.86 29.34
C ARG A 235 -17.36 4.16 28.00
N ASP A 236 -18.26 5.13 27.97
CA ASP A 236 -18.88 5.56 26.71
C ASP A 236 -17.88 6.30 25.82
N ILE A 237 -17.64 5.77 24.63
CA ILE A 237 -16.76 6.38 23.63
C ILE A 237 -17.33 7.71 23.10
N ASP A 238 -18.64 7.85 23.04
CA ASP A 238 -19.29 9.05 22.49
C ASP A 238 -19.04 10.30 23.37
N GLU A 239 -18.72 10.12 24.65
CA GLU A 239 -18.27 11.21 25.53
C GLU A 239 -16.87 11.76 25.18
N LEU A 240 -16.09 11.01 24.42
CA LEU A 240 -14.72 11.38 24.03
C LEU A 240 -14.63 11.99 22.63
N LEU A 241 -15.67 11.82 21.82
CA LEU A 241 -15.70 12.33 20.45
C LEU A 241 -16.25 13.75 20.37
N GLU A 242 -15.60 14.60 19.59
CA GLU A 242 -16.05 15.97 19.31
C GLU A 242 -16.93 16.07 18.05
N GLY A 243 -17.12 14.96 17.35
CA GLY A 243 -17.90 14.88 16.14
C GLY A 243 -18.29 13.45 15.77
N PRO A 244 -18.94 13.26 14.63
CA PRO A 244 -19.40 11.94 14.22
C PRO A 244 -18.22 11.01 13.88
N ALA A 245 -18.43 9.70 14.07
CA ALA A 245 -17.46 8.69 13.68
C ALA A 245 -17.19 8.74 12.18
N CYS A 246 -15.95 8.47 11.77
CA CYS A 246 -15.54 8.43 10.39
C CYS A 246 -16.27 7.31 9.61
N HIS A 247 -16.37 7.47 8.30
CA HIS A 247 -16.97 6.46 7.43
C HIS A 247 -16.02 5.32 7.12
N SER A 248 -16.56 4.11 6.93
CA SER A 248 -15.86 2.99 6.31
C SER A 248 -16.09 2.98 4.79
N GLY A 249 -14.98 2.86 4.02
CA GLY A 249 -15.04 2.71 2.56
C GLY A 249 -15.48 3.98 1.79
N PHE A 250 -15.65 3.79 0.48
CA PHE A 250 -16.16 4.84 -0.41
C PHE A 250 -17.69 4.84 -0.40
N LYS A 251 -18.30 5.81 0.26
CA LYS A 251 -19.73 6.11 0.11
C LYS A 251 -19.88 7.48 -0.55
N ARG A 252 -20.80 7.59 -1.53
CA ARG A 252 -21.23 8.91 -1.98
C ARG A 252 -21.96 9.58 -0.82
N LEU A 253 -21.66 10.85 -0.59
CA LEU A 253 -22.27 11.67 0.49
C LEU A 253 -23.64 12.23 0.12
N ASN A 254 -24.20 11.84 -1.04
CA ASN A 254 -25.51 12.29 -1.55
C ASN A 254 -26.52 11.16 -1.43
#